data_7a89c706acc4a5fc5c96bd43436bcbe7
#
_entry.id   7a89c706acc4a5fc5c96bd43436bcbe7
#
_cell.length_a   1.000
_cell.length_b   1.000
_cell.length_c   1.000
_cell.angle_alpha   90.00
_cell.angle_beta   90.00
_cell.angle_gamma   90.00
#
_symmetry.space_group_name_H-M   'P 1'
#
loop_
_entity.id
_entity.type
_entity.pdbx_description
1 polymer ?
#
loop_
_entity_poly.entity_id
_entity_poly.type
_entity_poly.pdbx_seq_one_letter_code
_entity_poly.pdbx_strand_id
1 'polypeptide(L)'
;MTRFELHPLKYPANLGSSFAGEVVSVGSNVTSLRAGDRVVTLRGSDKVTDSRFGAHQKYALAEAEWSSKLLSNTSFESGAVTILNLTTVVAALSIHLGLDRPPLSGSAQPNGKKILVYGGSNPSGHLAIKYAVSAGYTVITTSSPLNHNFVQSLGPTYIIDHTASAEKIETELHQQGPYFAILDTIGLPPVTNITANYLFSIGGGGHNSLTPSLPGADPLPENVERRFASYGWAFEDPAQAEFGRWLFEEYLPKGLESGLIVPTRAQVVEQVVEGRLGNVQHALDLMAGGTVSGRKLVMYL
;
A
#
# COMPACT_ATOMS: atom_id res chain seq x y z
N MET A 1 -4.34 -5.89 13.83
CA MET A 1 -5.68 -6.42 13.46
C MET A 1 -6.34 -7.16 14.62
N THR A 2 -5.70 -8.15 15.23
CA THR A 2 -6.29 -8.89 16.35
C THR A 2 -6.56 -8.03 17.59
N ARG A 3 -5.73 -7.03 17.88
CA ARG A 3 -5.92 -6.10 19.02
C ARG A 3 -7.22 -5.29 18.95
N PHE A 4 -7.77 -5.08 17.74
CA PHE A 4 -8.99 -4.31 17.51
C PHE A 4 -10.16 -5.18 17.03
N GLU A 5 -10.01 -6.52 17.06
CA GLU A 5 -11.04 -7.49 16.65
C GLU A 5 -11.66 -7.20 15.26
N LEU A 6 -10.86 -6.63 14.36
CA LEU A 6 -11.31 -6.27 13.01
C LEU A 6 -11.73 -7.48 12.18
N HIS A 7 -11.24 -8.68 12.54
CA HIS A 7 -11.64 -9.94 11.93
C HIS A 7 -11.85 -11.01 13.02
N PRO A 8 -13.00 -11.68 13.07
CA PRO A 8 -13.25 -12.76 14.01
C PRO A 8 -12.41 -13.99 13.63
N LEU A 9 -11.30 -14.20 14.32
CA LEU A 9 -10.40 -15.34 14.11
C LEU A 9 -10.69 -16.44 15.12
N LYS A 10 -10.70 -17.68 14.65
CA LYS A 10 -10.69 -18.87 15.52
C LYS A 10 -9.24 -19.23 15.83
N TYR A 11 -8.87 -19.25 17.09
CA TYR A 11 -7.53 -19.66 17.53
C TYR A 11 -7.43 -21.15 17.81
N PRO A 12 -6.25 -21.80 17.51
CA PRO A 12 -5.02 -21.20 16.97
C PRO A 12 -5.17 -20.81 15.51
N ALA A 13 -4.48 -19.71 15.07
CA ALA A 13 -4.56 -19.19 13.73
C ALA A 13 -3.18 -18.77 13.21
N ASN A 14 -2.86 -19.10 11.96
CA ASN A 14 -1.71 -18.56 11.24
C ASN A 14 -2.11 -17.22 10.63
N LEU A 15 -1.41 -16.17 11.02
CA LEU A 15 -1.66 -14.81 10.58
C LEU A 15 -0.81 -14.44 9.35
N GLY A 16 -0.94 -13.19 8.91
CA GLY A 16 -0.22 -12.62 7.77
C GLY A 16 -1.03 -12.68 6.48
N SER A 17 -0.94 -11.63 5.68
CA SER A 17 -1.77 -11.45 4.48
C SER A 17 -0.98 -11.54 3.18
N SER A 18 0.35 -11.43 3.22
CA SER A 18 1.20 -11.49 2.01
C SER A 18 2.56 -12.10 2.33
N PHE A 19 3.09 -12.83 1.37
CA PHE A 19 4.41 -13.45 1.46
C PHE A 19 5.03 -13.65 0.08
N ALA A 20 6.31 -13.94 0.04
CA ALA A 20 7.02 -14.36 -1.16
C ALA A 20 7.72 -15.69 -0.90
N GLY A 21 7.87 -16.51 -1.93
CA GLY A 21 8.49 -17.82 -1.81
C GLY A 21 8.55 -18.55 -3.15
N GLU A 22 8.90 -19.82 -3.07
CA GLU A 22 8.97 -20.72 -4.22
C GLU A 22 7.76 -21.66 -4.24
N VAL A 23 7.17 -21.84 -5.39
CA VAL A 23 6.06 -22.77 -5.60
C VAL A 23 6.56 -24.20 -5.47
N VAL A 24 6.05 -24.93 -4.48
CA VAL A 24 6.40 -26.35 -4.26
C VAL A 24 5.54 -27.27 -5.13
N SER A 25 4.25 -26.97 -5.23
CA SER A 25 3.30 -27.71 -6.07
C SER A 25 2.11 -26.82 -6.45
N VAL A 26 1.40 -27.19 -7.49
CA VAL A 26 0.21 -26.51 -7.98
C VAL A 26 -0.98 -27.46 -8.06
N GLY A 27 -2.20 -26.91 -7.93
CA GLY A 27 -3.43 -27.65 -8.19
C GLY A 27 -3.56 -28.00 -9.68
N SER A 28 -4.32 -29.04 -10.00
CA SER A 28 -4.47 -29.56 -11.37
C SER A 28 -5.01 -28.55 -12.39
N ASN A 29 -5.73 -27.54 -11.93
CA ASN A 29 -6.33 -26.50 -12.78
C ASN A 29 -5.46 -25.24 -12.92
N VAL A 30 -4.32 -25.16 -12.24
CA VAL A 30 -3.41 -24.00 -12.31
C VAL A 30 -2.50 -24.18 -13.51
N THR A 31 -2.58 -23.25 -14.45
CA THR A 31 -1.78 -23.24 -15.69
C THR A 31 -0.78 -22.08 -15.75
N SER A 32 -0.97 -21.05 -14.94
CA SER A 32 -0.12 -19.84 -14.93
C SER A 32 1.19 -20.02 -14.12
N LEU A 33 1.21 -20.96 -13.17
CA LEU A 33 2.32 -21.23 -12.26
C LEU A 33 2.74 -22.70 -12.32
N ARG A 34 3.98 -22.99 -11.94
CA ARG A 34 4.55 -24.35 -11.83
C ARG A 34 5.50 -24.43 -10.64
N ALA A 35 5.80 -25.64 -10.19
CA ALA A 35 6.84 -25.88 -9.18
C ALA A 35 8.18 -25.28 -9.62
N GLY A 36 8.88 -24.64 -8.69
CA GLY A 36 10.11 -23.89 -8.89
C GLY A 36 9.91 -22.42 -9.29
N ASP A 37 8.70 -21.98 -9.62
CA ASP A 37 8.46 -20.56 -9.87
C ASP A 37 8.62 -19.75 -8.58
N ARG A 38 9.35 -18.64 -8.68
CA ARG A 38 9.45 -17.64 -7.61
C ARG A 38 8.24 -16.72 -7.67
N VAL A 39 7.53 -16.59 -6.57
CA VAL A 39 6.26 -15.83 -6.53
C VAL A 39 6.18 -14.93 -5.31
N VAL A 40 5.35 -13.90 -5.44
CA VAL A 40 4.79 -13.14 -4.33
C VAL A 40 3.28 -13.26 -4.38
N THR A 41 2.63 -13.36 -3.24
CA THR A 41 1.20 -13.58 -3.16
C THR A 41 0.53 -12.75 -2.08
N LEU A 42 -0.75 -12.46 -2.30
CA LEU A 42 -1.66 -11.81 -1.39
C LEU A 42 -2.83 -12.76 -1.09
N ARG A 43 -3.27 -12.82 0.15
CA ARG A 43 -4.42 -13.62 0.57
C ARG A 43 -5.73 -12.92 0.21
N GLY A 44 -6.65 -13.60 -0.49
CA GLY A 44 -8.00 -13.13 -0.78
C GLY A 44 -8.86 -12.93 0.48
N SER A 45 -9.94 -12.16 0.36
CA SER A 45 -10.81 -11.80 1.50
C SER A 45 -11.52 -13.00 2.11
N ASP A 46 -11.96 -13.94 1.28
CA ASP A 46 -12.63 -15.17 1.69
C ASP A 46 -11.71 -16.18 2.40
N LYS A 47 -10.39 -15.98 2.29
CA LYS A 47 -9.36 -16.81 2.95
C LYS A 47 -8.85 -16.23 4.27
N VAL A 48 -9.32 -15.05 4.71
CA VAL A 48 -8.81 -14.35 5.89
C VAL A 48 -8.90 -15.20 7.17
N THR A 49 -9.89 -16.06 7.29
CA THR A 49 -10.08 -16.94 8.45
C THR A 49 -9.48 -18.34 8.25
N ASP A 50 -8.97 -18.66 7.06
CA ASP A 50 -8.35 -19.96 6.78
C ASP A 50 -6.84 -19.91 7.07
N SER A 51 -6.42 -20.57 8.16
CA SER A 51 -5.02 -20.61 8.60
C SER A 51 -4.05 -21.19 7.57
N ARG A 52 -4.52 -21.98 6.60
CA ARG A 52 -3.67 -22.54 5.54
C ARG A 52 -3.10 -21.46 4.62
N PHE A 53 -3.79 -20.31 4.51
CA PHE A 53 -3.40 -19.15 3.71
C PHE A 53 -2.64 -18.08 4.50
N GLY A 54 -2.44 -18.26 5.79
CA GLY A 54 -1.67 -17.31 6.61
C GLY A 54 -0.19 -17.31 6.22
N ALA A 55 0.42 -16.11 6.20
CA ALA A 55 1.79 -15.95 5.74
C ALA A 55 2.86 -16.44 6.75
N HIS A 56 2.53 -16.53 8.04
CA HIS A 56 3.50 -16.87 9.08
C HIS A 56 3.65 -18.38 9.27
N GLN A 57 4.01 -19.10 8.21
CA GLN A 57 4.27 -20.54 8.20
C GLN A 57 5.23 -20.94 7.07
N LYS A 58 5.93 -22.04 7.23
CA LYS A 58 6.92 -22.54 6.26
C LYS A 58 6.31 -22.88 4.90
N TYR A 59 5.13 -23.47 4.90
CA TYR A 59 4.35 -23.78 3.71
C TYR A 59 2.97 -23.18 3.85
N ALA A 60 2.55 -22.40 2.87
CA ALA A 60 1.24 -21.76 2.84
C ALA A 60 0.54 -22.08 1.51
N LEU A 61 -0.78 -22.08 1.54
CA LEU A 61 -1.56 -22.05 0.31
C LEU A 61 -1.60 -20.65 -0.25
N ALA A 62 -1.63 -20.55 -1.57
CA ALA A 62 -1.82 -19.31 -2.31
C ALA A 62 -2.80 -19.53 -3.46
N GLU A 63 -3.57 -18.52 -3.78
CA GLU A 63 -4.43 -18.51 -4.96
C GLU A 63 -3.62 -18.01 -6.15
N ALA A 64 -3.68 -18.72 -7.27
CA ALA A 64 -2.86 -18.39 -8.44
C ALA A 64 -3.18 -17.00 -8.99
N GLU A 65 -4.43 -16.58 -8.94
CA GLU A 65 -4.92 -15.26 -9.38
C GLU A 65 -4.46 -14.10 -8.50
N TRP A 66 -4.12 -14.37 -7.22
CA TRP A 66 -3.55 -13.42 -6.28
C TRP A 66 -2.03 -13.49 -6.17
N SER A 67 -1.40 -14.23 -7.10
CA SER A 67 0.03 -14.47 -7.12
C SER A 67 0.68 -13.86 -8.35
N SER A 68 1.85 -13.28 -8.16
CA SER A 68 2.67 -12.72 -9.24
C SER A 68 4.03 -13.36 -9.27
N LYS A 69 4.55 -13.66 -10.45
CA LYS A 69 5.91 -14.15 -10.61
C LYS A 69 6.92 -13.07 -10.25
N LEU A 70 7.97 -13.46 -9.55
CA LEU A 70 9.14 -12.62 -9.34
C LEU A 70 10.20 -12.96 -10.36
N LEU A 71 10.63 -11.98 -11.14
CA LEU A 71 11.70 -12.12 -12.11
C LEU A 71 13.04 -12.30 -11.39
N SER A 72 14.04 -12.81 -12.11
CA SER A 72 15.29 -13.29 -11.51
C SER A 72 16.08 -12.25 -10.73
N ASN A 73 15.97 -10.98 -11.10
CA ASN A 73 16.63 -9.84 -10.45
C ASN A 73 15.84 -9.22 -9.27
N THR A 74 14.63 -9.72 -8.99
CA THR A 74 13.79 -9.24 -7.89
C THR A 74 13.95 -10.16 -6.67
N SER A 75 14.31 -9.62 -5.51
CA SER A 75 14.41 -10.40 -4.28
C SER A 75 13.02 -10.74 -3.70
N PHE A 76 12.94 -11.81 -2.89
CA PHE A 76 11.71 -12.17 -2.19
C PHE A 76 11.25 -11.05 -1.24
N GLU A 77 12.20 -10.39 -0.58
CA GLU A 77 11.89 -9.26 0.30
C GLU A 77 11.22 -8.13 -0.46
N SER A 78 11.76 -7.74 -1.62
CA SER A 78 11.20 -6.68 -2.45
C SER A 78 9.77 -7.00 -2.85
N GLY A 79 9.49 -8.24 -3.24
CA GLY A 79 8.13 -8.69 -3.51
C GLY A 79 7.23 -8.62 -2.28
N ALA A 80 7.65 -9.24 -1.17
CA ALA A 80 6.86 -9.36 0.05
C ALA A 80 6.50 -8.01 0.69
N VAL A 81 7.42 -7.03 0.65
CA VAL A 81 7.15 -5.69 1.19
C VAL A 81 6.26 -4.85 0.26
N THR A 82 6.13 -5.21 -1.00
CA THR A 82 5.46 -4.39 -2.02
C THR A 82 4.01 -4.80 -2.24
N ILE A 83 3.72 -6.08 -2.43
CA ILE A 83 2.45 -6.55 -3.00
C ILE A 83 1.20 -6.01 -2.30
N LEU A 84 1.10 -6.13 -0.97
CA LEU A 84 -0.09 -5.72 -0.23
C LEU A 84 -0.39 -4.22 -0.38
N ASN A 85 0.65 -3.40 -0.19
CA ASN A 85 0.49 -1.95 -0.27
C ASN A 85 0.29 -1.49 -1.72
N LEU A 86 0.94 -2.13 -2.69
CA LEU A 86 0.76 -1.83 -4.11
C LEU A 86 -0.67 -2.14 -4.56
N THR A 87 -1.20 -3.33 -4.23
CA THR A 87 -2.57 -3.72 -4.57
C THR A 87 -3.58 -2.73 -3.99
N THR A 88 -3.40 -2.33 -2.72
CA THR A 88 -4.22 -1.31 -2.06
C THR A 88 -4.15 0.04 -2.78
N VAL A 89 -2.95 0.51 -3.11
CA VAL A 89 -2.72 1.81 -3.76
C VAL A 89 -3.28 1.83 -5.17
N VAL A 90 -3.03 0.80 -5.97
CA VAL A 90 -3.52 0.71 -7.36
C VAL A 90 -5.04 0.71 -7.38
N ALA A 91 -5.69 -0.05 -6.51
CA ALA A 91 -7.15 -0.03 -6.39
C ALA A 91 -7.68 1.34 -5.94
N ALA A 92 -7.08 1.94 -4.91
CA ALA A 92 -7.50 3.26 -4.43
C ALA A 92 -7.39 4.32 -5.52
N LEU A 93 -6.25 4.39 -6.21
CA LEU A 93 -6.00 5.41 -7.23
C LEU A 93 -6.79 5.17 -8.52
N SER A 94 -6.75 3.96 -9.09
CA SER A 94 -7.36 3.75 -10.40
C SER A 94 -8.81 3.27 -10.36
N ILE A 95 -9.19 2.38 -9.44
CA ILE A 95 -10.57 1.90 -9.37
C ILE A 95 -11.48 2.91 -8.68
N HIS A 96 -11.04 3.46 -7.54
CA HIS A 96 -11.90 4.34 -6.74
C HIS A 96 -11.74 5.83 -7.08
N LEU A 97 -10.55 6.30 -7.41
CA LEU A 97 -10.29 7.72 -7.73
C LEU A 97 -10.20 8.00 -9.24
N GLY A 98 -10.24 6.96 -10.09
CA GLY A 98 -10.29 7.10 -11.53
C GLY A 98 -8.99 7.61 -12.17
N LEU A 99 -7.83 7.34 -11.56
CA LEU A 99 -6.55 7.65 -12.19
C LEU A 99 -6.24 6.65 -13.31
N ASP A 100 -5.63 7.16 -14.36
CA ASP A 100 -5.12 6.32 -15.44
C ASP A 100 -4.03 5.35 -14.94
N ARG A 101 -3.92 4.20 -15.58
CA ARG A 101 -2.82 3.25 -15.34
C ARG A 101 -1.51 3.80 -15.92
N PRO A 102 -0.37 3.67 -15.22
CA PRO A 102 0.91 3.99 -15.81
C PRO A 102 1.23 3.04 -16.98
N PRO A 103 1.94 3.49 -18.01
CA PRO A 103 2.45 2.61 -19.05
C PRO A 103 3.50 1.66 -18.45
N LEU A 104 3.59 0.44 -19.01
CA LEU A 104 4.59 -0.56 -18.59
C LEU A 104 6.00 -0.23 -19.07
N SER A 105 6.13 0.73 -19.99
CA SER A 105 7.42 1.22 -20.51
C SER A 105 7.29 2.69 -20.90
N GLY A 106 8.39 3.43 -20.77
CA GLY A 106 8.41 4.87 -21.03
C GLY A 106 7.72 5.68 -19.91
N SER A 107 7.37 6.91 -20.22
CA SER A 107 6.68 7.84 -19.30
C SER A 107 5.37 8.29 -19.92
N ALA A 108 4.31 8.33 -19.13
CA ALA A 108 3.06 8.95 -19.55
C ALA A 108 3.27 10.45 -19.77
N GLN A 109 2.55 11.01 -20.74
CA GLN A 109 2.50 12.45 -20.93
C GLN A 109 1.77 13.11 -19.74
N PRO A 110 2.20 14.32 -19.33
CA PRO A 110 1.49 15.06 -18.29
C PRO A 110 0.02 15.27 -18.68
N ASN A 111 -0.89 14.91 -17.79
CA ASN A 111 -2.34 15.01 -18.03
C ASN A 111 -2.98 16.29 -17.43
N GLY A 112 -2.16 17.18 -16.85
CA GLY A 112 -2.60 18.44 -16.26
C GLY A 112 -3.34 18.30 -14.94
N LYS A 113 -3.58 17.08 -14.43
CA LYS A 113 -4.25 16.84 -13.15
C LYS A 113 -3.24 16.77 -12.01
N LYS A 114 -3.62 17.33 -10.86
CA LYS A 114 -2.81 17.37 -9.65
C LYS A 114 -3.44 16.53 -8.55
N ILE A 115 -2.66 15.73 -7.86
CA ILE A 115 -3.13 14.95 -6.71
C ILE A 115 -2.32 15.24 -5.47
N LEU A 116 -2.97 15.12 -4.31
CA LEU A 116 -2.31 15.12 -3.01
C LEU A 116 -2.21 13.68 -2.50
N VAL A 117 -0.98 13.25 -2.17
CA VAL A 117 -0.71 12.02 -1.43
C VAL A 117 -0.20 12.41 -0.04
N TYR A 118 -1.05 12.34 0.98
CA TYR A 118 -0.62 12.64 2.33
C TYR A 118 0.12 11.44 2.93
N GLY A 119 1.39 11.66 3.38
CA GLY A 119 2.23 10.62 3.97
C GLY A 119 3.15 9.90 2.98
N GLY A 120 3.90 10.65 2.17
CA GLY A 120 4.71 10.12 1.07
C GLY A 120 5.84 9.15 1.45
N SER A 121 6.28 9.12 2.70
CA SER A 121 7.38 8.25 3.13
C SER A 121 6.94 6.87 3.65
N ASN A 122 5.65 6.66 3.90
CA ASN A 122 5.18 5.35 4.37
C ASN A 122 5.04 4.32 3.22
N PRO A 123 4.85 3.03 3.54
CA PRO A 123 4.77 1.96 2.54
C PRO A 123 3.72 2.13 1.45
N SER A 124 2.59 2.76 1.72
CA SER A 124 1.56 3.04 0.71
C SER A 124 1.83 4.37 -0.02
N GLY A 125 2.28 5.39 0.71
CA GLY A 125 2.47 6.73 0.17
C GLY A 125 3.52 6.79 -0.93
N HIS A 126 4.70 6.16 -0.72
CA HIS A 126 5.74 6.19 -1.75
C HIS A 126 5.33 5.42 -3.02
N LEU A 127 4.59 4.31 -2.88
CA LEU A 127 4.03 3.58 -4.01
C LEU A 127 2.97 4.42 -4.75
N ALA A 128 2.13 5.15 -4.00
CA ALA A 128 1.13 6.05 -4.57
C ALA A 128 1.78 7.21 -5.36
N ILE A 129 2.82 7.83 -4.80
CA ILE A 129 3.58 8.86 -5.52
C ILE A 129 4.14 8.29 -6.82
N LYS A 130 4.88 7.18 -6.73
CA LYS A 130 5.54 6.60 -7.91
C LYS A 130 4.54 6.17 -8.97
N TYR A 131 3.42 5.57 -8.58
CA TYR A 131 2.34 5.18 -9.48
C TYR A 131 1.76 6.40 -10.21
N ALA A 132 1.36 7.42 -9.48
CA ALA A 132 0.72 8.60 -10.04
C ALA A 132 1.67 9.44 -10.92
N VAL A 133 2.93 9.62 -10.49
CA VAL A 133 3.96 10.30 -11.33
C VAL A 133 4.15 9.53 -12.63
N SER A 134 4.26 8.20 -12.58
CA SER A 134 4.43 7.37 -13.77
C SER A 134 3.20 7.41 -14.69
N ALA A 135 2.02 7.67 -14.15
CA ALA A 135 0.77 7.85 -14.90
C ALA A 135 0.54 9.31 -15.39
N GLY A 136 1.54 10.20 -15.25
CA GLY A 136 1.50 11.57 -15.78
C GLY A 136 0.81 12.61 -14.90
N TYR A 137 0.55 12.30 -13.64
CA TYR A 137 -0.05 13.24 -12.69
C TYR A 137 1.02 14.12 -12.03
N THR A 138 0.66 15.38 -11.77
CA THR A 138 1.42 16.25 -10.87
C THR A 138 1.14 15.82 -9.44
N VAL A 139 2.18 15.42 -8.69
CA VAL A 139 2.01 14.91 -7.32
C VAL A 139 2.53 15.89 -6.30
N ILE A 140 1.66 16.30 -5.38
CA ILE A 140 2.02 16.99 -4.14
C ILE A 140 1.96 15.95 -3.02
N THR A 141 2.91 15.98 -2.09
CA THR A 141 2.94 15.02 -0.98
C THR A 141 3.40 15.67 0.30
N THR A 142 3.25 14.95 1.42
CA THR A 142 3.80 15.36 2.71
C THR A 142 4.87 14.40 3.18
N SER A 143 5.93 14.91 3.81
CA SER A 143 7.00 14.10 4.41
C SER A 143 7.67 14.86 5.55
N SER A 144 8.30 14.13 6.47
CA SER A 144 9.24 14.76 7.41
C SER A 144 10.55 15.10 6.72
N PRO A 145 11.33 16.08 7.24
CA PRO A 145 12.67 16.40 6.75
C PRO A 145 13.59 15.18 6.69
N LEU A 146 13.47 14.27 7.65
CA LEU A 146 14.25 13.01 7.71
C LEU A 146 14.09 12.13 6.46
N ASN A 147 12.91 12.11 5.86
CA ASN A 147 12.60 11.28 4.69
C ASN A 147 12.59 12.08 3.38
N HIS A 148 12.89 13.39 3.41
CA HIS A 148 12.73 14.30 2.28
C HIS A 148 13.47 13.78 1.02
N ASN A 149 14.75 13.45 1.11
CA ASN A 149 15.54 12.99 -0.02
C ASN A 149 14.99 11.70 -0.66
N PHE A 150 14.51 10.77 0.17
CA PHE A 150 13.87 9.56 -0.33
C PHE A 150 12.58 9.91 -1.08
N VAL A 151 11.72 10.72 -0.49
CA VAL A 151 10.45 11.11 -1.12
C VAL A 151 10.69 11.92 -2.39
N GLN A 152 11.66 12.81 -2.40
CA GLN A 152 12.05 13.58 -3.59
C GLN A 152 12.49 12.67 -4.75
N SER A 153 13.19 11.58 -4.47
CA SER A 153 13.64 10.62 -5.50
C SER A 153 12.49 9.88 -6.20
N LEU A 154 11.28 9.91 -5.64
CA LEU A 154 10.08 9.31 -6.24
C LEU A 154 9.46 10.18 -7.34
N GLY A 155 9.86 11.46 -7.41
CA GLY A 155 9.44 12.40 -8.45
C GLY A 155 8.23 13.27 -8.14
N PRO A 156 7.81 13.52 -6.88
CA PRO A 156 6.76 14.47 -6.61
C PRO A 156 7.19 15.88 -7.01
N THR A 157 6.23 16.71 -7.37
CA THR A 157 6.50 18.11 -7.77
C THR A 157 6.76 18.99 -6.55
N TYR A 158 6.11 18.70 -5.41
CA TYR A 158 6.29 19.46 -4.18
C TYR A 158 6.11 18.56 -2.95
N ILE A 159 6.88 18.86 -1.89
CA ILE A 159 6.84 18.13 -0.63
C ILE A 159 6.57 19.12 0.51
N ILE A 160 5.43 18.97 1.17
CA ILE A 160 5.04 19.72 2.36
C ILE A 160 5.66 19.05 3.59
N ASP A 161 6.25 19.83 4.49
CA ASP A 161 6.75 19.32 5.76
C ASP A 161 5.58 19.07 6.74
N HIS A 162 5.25 17.79 6.96
CA HIS A 162 4.16 17.42 7.86
C HIS A 162 4.48 17.59 9.35
N THR A 163 5.72 17.99 9.70
CA THR A 163 6.11 18.29 11.08
C THR A 163 5.85 19.76 11.44
N ALA A 164 5.46 20.58 10.47
CA ALA A 164 5.05 21.96 10.68
C ALA A 164 3.72 22.07 11.41
N SER A 165 3.32 23.28 11.80
CA SER A 165 2.01 23.50 12.41
C SER A 165 0.87 23.22 11.42
N ALA A 166 -0.32 22.88 11.93
CA ALA A 166 -1.50 22.60 11.10
C ALA A 166 -1.81 23.77 10.16
N GLU A 167 -1.76 25.02 10.66
CA GLU A 167 -2.03 26.23 9.88
C GLU A 167 -1.03 26.39 8.72
N LYS A 168 0.24 26.05 8.96
CA LYS A 168 1.26 26.09 7.90
C LYS A 168 1.00 25.04 6.85
N ILE A 169 0.68 23.81 7.26
CA ILE A 169 0.36 22.72 6.33
C ILE A 169 -0.88 23.10 5.50
N GLU A 170 -1.95 23.60 6.12
CA GLU A 170 -3.16 24.05 5.42
C GLU A 170 -2.86 25.19 4.44
N THR A 171 -2.03 26.16 4.83
CA THR A 171 -1.58 27.23 3.92
C THR A 171 -0.86 26.68 2.70
N GLU A 172 0.05 25.73 2.87
CA GLU A 172 0.77 25.10 1.76
C GLU A 172 -0.17 24.23 0.90
N LEU A 173 -1.14 23.55 1.50
CA LEU A 173 -2.17 22.83 0.75
C LEU A 173 -2.95 23.76 -0.17
N HIS A 174 -3.32 24.98 0.30
CA HIS A 174 -4.00 25.99 -0.52
C HIS A 174 -3.10 26.52 -1.64
N GLN A 175 -1.84 26.79 -1.36
CA GLN A 175 -0.89 27.30 -2.36
C GLN A 175 -0.65 26.29 -3.48
N GLN A 176 -0.64 24.99 -3.15
CA GLN A 176 -0.41 23.91 -4.11
C GLN A 176 -1.69 23.42 -4.80
N GLY A 177 -2.86 23.67 -4.24
CA GLY A 177 -4.15 23.24 -4.81
C GLY A 177 -4.53 23.99 -6.10
N PRO A 178 -5.71 23.75 -6.67
CA PRO A 178 -6.63 22.68 -6.27
C PRO A 178 -6.15 21.29 -6.69
N TYR A 179 -6.70 20.25 -6.04
CA TYR A 179 -6.37 18.84 -6.33
C TYR A 179 -7.52 18.13 -7.02
N PHE A 180 -7.20 17.33 -8.04
CA PHE A 180 -8.14 16.40 -8.67
C PHE A 180 -8.58 15.31 -7.69
N ALA A 181 -7.64 14.84 -6.85
CA ALA A 181 -7.90 13.84 -5.82
C ALA A 181 -6.95 14.03 -4.62
N ILE A 182 -7.43 13.62 -3.45
CA ILE A 182 -6.65 13.56 -2.20
C ILE A 182 -6.66 12.11 -1.72
N LEU A 183 -5.48 11.56 -1.45
CA LEU A 183 -5.29 10.24 -0.85
C LEU A 183 -4.53 10.39 0.47
N ASP A 184 -5.22 10.13 1.57
CA ASP A 184 -4.62 10.03 2.90
C ASP A 184 -4.15 8.59 3.15
N THR A 185 -2.84 8.42 3.25
CA THR A 185 -2.20 7.11 3.51
C THR A 185 -1.87 6.90 5.00
N ILE A 186 -2.18 7.86 5.86
CA ILE A 186 -1.90 7.88 7.31
C ILE A 186 -3.15 7.54 8.11
N GLY A 187 -4.24 8.27 7.89
CA GLY A 187 -5.54 8.07 8.54
C GLY A 187 -5.60 8.45 10.03
N LEU A 188 -4.59 9.12 10.56
CA LEU A 188 -4.60 9.60 11.94
C LEU A 188 -5.49 10.84 12.08
N PRO A 189 -6.15 11.05 13.26
CA PRO A 189 -7.02 12.19 13.50
C PRO A 189 -6.46 13.57 13.09
N PRO A 190 -5.21 13.94 13.42
CA PRO A 190 -4.67 15.23 13.01
C PRO A 190 -4.60 15.41 11.48
N VAL A 191 -4.30 14.33 10.74
CA VAL A 191 -4.26 14.37 9.26
C VAL A 191 -5.67 14.49 8.69
N THR A 192 -6.62 13.74 9.25
CA THR A 192 -8.03 13.83 8.86
C THR A 192 -8.55 15.26 9.07
N ASN A 193 -8.26 15.88 10.20
CA ASN A 193 -8.71 17.23 10.51
C ASN A 193 -8.13 18.26 9.54
N ILE A 194 -6.82 18.25 9.29
CA ILE A 194 -6.14 19.15 8.33
C ILE A 194 -6.75 19.02 6.93
N THR A 195 -6.90 17.79 6.44
CA THR A 195 -7.43 17.57 5.09
C THR A 195 -8.91 17.88 4.98
N ALA A 196 -9.69 17.65 6.05
CA ALA A 196 -11.10 18.01 6.10
C ALA A 196 -11.30 19.54 6.11
N ASN A 197 -10.49 20.28 6.87
CA ASN A 197 -10.50 21.75 6.89
C ASN A 197 -10.17 22.32 5.51
N TYR A 198 -9.12 21.81 4.87
CA TYR A 198 -8.79 22.19 3.49
C TYR A 198 -9.97 21.95 2.54
N LEU A 199 -10.56 20.75 2.55
CA LEU A 199 -11.70 20.43 1.70
C LEU A 199 -12.91 21.31 1.97
N PHE A 200 -13.23 21.55 3.25
CA PHE A 200 -14.32 22.45 3.65
C PHE A 200 -14.15 23.84 3.05
N SER A 201 -12.94 24.40 3.12
CA SER A 201 -12.64 25.75 2.69
C SER A 201 -12.74 25.97 1.17
N ILE A 202 -12.60 24.89 0.39
CA ILE A 202 -12.73 24.93 -1.09
C ILE A 202 -14.11 24.51 -1.59
N GLY A 203 -15.10 24.37 -0.71
CA GLY A 203 -16.46 24.00 -1.08
C GLY A 203 -16.83 22.54 -0.89
N GLY A 204 -15.94 21.75 -0.31
CA GLY A 204 -16.17 20.33 0.02
C GLY A 204 -15.43 19.34 -0.85
N GLY A 205 -15.73 18.06 -0.64
CA GLY A 205 -15.15 16.97 -1.45
C GLY A 205 -14.88 15.69 -0.68
N GLY A 206 -14.22 14.74 -1.35
CA GLY A 206 -13.89 13.43 -0.83
C GLY A 206 -12.54 13.40 -0.12
N HIS A 207 -12.55 13.10 1.17
CA HIS A 207 -11.37 12.68 1.94
C HIS A 207 -11.19 11.17 1.78
N ASN A 208 -10.36 10.76 0.84
CA ASN A 208 -10.10 9.33 0.58
C ASN A 208 -8.96 8.85 1.49
N SER A 209 -9.24 7.86 2.33
CA SER A 209 -8.28 7.33 3.29
C SER A 209 -8.04 5.84 3.08
N LEU A 210 -6.79 5.39 3.23
CA LEU A 210 -6.44 3.96 3.20
C LEU A 210 -6.72 3.24 4.52
N THR A 211 -7.17 3.96 5.54
CA THR A 211 -7.53 3.42 6.84
C THR A 211 -8.97 3.74 7.20
N PRO A 212 -9.65 2.89 8.00
CA PRO A 212 -10.95 3.23 8.54
C PRO A 212 -10.85 4.46 9.47
N SER A 213 -12.01 5.06 9.80
CA SER A 213 -12.05 6.14 10.78
C SER A 213 -11.51 5.69 12.12
N LEU A 214 -10.58 6.45 12.67
CA LEU A 214 -10.02 6.21 13.99
C LEU A 214 -10.67 7.16 15.02
N PRO A 215 -10.82 6.72 16.28
CA PRO A 215 -11.32 7.60 17.35
C PRO A 215 -10.44 8.83 17.54
N GLY A 216 -11.05 9.97 17.85
CA GLY A 216 -10.35 11.23 18.16
C GLY A 216 -10.20 12.23 16.99
N ALA A 217 -10.71 11.91 15.81
CA ALA A 217 -10.90 12.91 14.76
C ALA A 217 -12.13 13.78 15.06
N ASP A 218 -12.08 15.05 14.66
CA ASP A 218 -13.23 15.95 14.75
C ASP A 218 -14.35 15.45 13.82
N PRO A 219 -15.62 15.80 14.09
CA PRO A 219 -16.70 15.56 13.14
C PRO A 219 -16.39 16.20 11.79
N LEU A 220 -16.60 15.47 10.72
CA LEU A 220 -16.39 16.03 9.38
C LEU A 220 -17.42 17.15 9.10
N PRO A 221 -17.01 18.24 8.41
CA PRO A 221 -17.93 19.23 7.88
C PRO A 221 -18.96 18.61 6.94
N GLU A 222 -20.17 19.16 6.87
CA GLU A 222 -21.30 18.62 6.08
C GLU A 222 -20.99 18.40 4.60
N ASN A 223 -20.09 19.22 4.02
CA ASN A 223 -19.69 19.14 2.62
C ASN A 223 -18.44 18.26 2.39
N VAL A 224 -17.92 17.59 3.42
CA VAL A 224 -16.75 16.69 3.34
C VAL A 224 -17.17 15.26 3.61
N GLU A 225 -16.94 14.39 2.65
CA GLU A 225 -17.26 12.97 2.75
C GLU A 225 -15.98 12.15 2.98
N ARG A 226 -15.95 11.35 4.06
CA ARG A 226 -14.88 10.35 4.23
C ARG A 226 -15.19 9.14 3.37
N ARG A 227 -14.21 8.78 2.54
CA ARG A 227 -14.26 7.58 1.69
C ARG A 227 -13.19 6.59 2.10
N PHE A 228 -13.63 5.40 2.44
CA PHE A 228 -12.78 4.27 2.78
C PHE A 228 -13.36 3.01 2.19
N ALA A 229 -12.51 2.13 1.69
CA ALA A 229 -12.87 0.80 1.20
C ALA A 229 -11.78 -0.21 1.58
N SER A 230 -12.11 -1.48 1.51
CA SER A 230 -11.12 -2.57 1.58
C SER A 230 -10.40 -2.68 0.23
N TYR A 231 -9.66 -1.63 -0.14
CA TYR A 231 -9.11 -1.41 -1.48
C TYR A 231 -8.39 -2.63 -2.05
N GLY A 232 -7.58 -3.34 -1.24
CA GLY A 232 -6.83 -4.50 -1.71
C GLY A 232 -7.69 -5.64 -2.27
N TRP A 233 -8.96 -5.68 -1.91
CA TRP A 233 -9.93 -6.70 -2.37
C TRP A 233 -10.84 -6.21 -3.50
N ALA A 234 -10.67 -5.00 -3.99
CA ALA A 234 -11.45 -4.49 -5.11
C ALA A 234 -11.31 -5.37 -6.38
N PHE A 235 -10.19 -6.08 -6.50
CA PHE A 235 -9.93 -7.00 -7.62
C PHE A 235 -10.72 -8.32 -7.55
N GLU A 236 -11.43 -8.60 -6.45
CA GLU A 236 -12.37 -9.73 -6.35
C GLU A 236 -13.66 -9.50 -7.14
N ASP A 237 -13.96 -8.24 -7.47
CA ASP A 237 -15.06 -7.91 -8.37
C ASP A 237 -14.74 -8.45 -9.78
N PRO A 238 -15.59 -9.32 -10.38
CA PRO A 238 -15.41 -9.80 -11.74
C PRO A 238 -15.24 -8.69 -12.78
N ALA A 239 -15.85 -7.52 -12.56
CA ALA A 239 -15.68 -6.35 -13.42
C ALA A 239 -14.24 -5.83 -13.45
N GLN A 240 -13.43 -6.14 -12.45
CA GLN A 240 -12.02 -5.77 -12.34
C GLN A 240 -11.05 -6.89 -12.76
N ALA A 241 -11.54 -8.00 -13.27
CA ALA A 241 -10.72 -9.19 -13.59
C ALA A 241 -9.59 -8.89 -14.58
N GLU A 242 -9.84 -8.08 -15.63
CA GLU A 242 -8.79 -7.65 -16.57
C GLU A 242 -7.76 -6.79 -15.87
N PHE A 243 -8.21 -5.88 -15.02
CA PHE A 243 -7.30 -5.01 -14.27
C PHE A 243 -6.47 -5.79 -13.26
N GLY A 244 -7.06 -6.79 -12.60
CA GLY A 244 -6.34 -7.72 -11.73
C GLY A 244 -5.24 -8.47 -12.48
N ARG A 245 -5.55 -9.05 -13.66
CA ARG A 245 -4.53 -9.69 -14.51
C ARG A 245 -3.40 -8.74 -14.88
N TRP A 246 -3.73 -7.53 -15.35
CA TRP A 246 -2.72 -6.51 -15.62
C TRP A 246 -1.82 -6.24 -14.41
N LEU A 247 -2.39 -6.10 -13.21
CA LEU A 247 -1.62 -5.84 -12.00
C LEU A 247 -0.68 -7.00 -11.65
N PHE A 248 -1.20 -8.23 -11.56
CA PHE A 248 -0.45 -9.38 -11.05
C PHE A 248 0.46 -10.02 -12.10
N GLU A 249 0.08 -10.03 -13.38
CA GLU A 249 0.84 -10.71 -14.43
C GLU A 249 1.78 -9.79 -15.20
N GLU A 250 1.52 -8.46 -15.18
CA GLU A 250 2.29 -7.51 -15.99
C GLU A 250 2.94 -6.40 -15.16
N TYR A 251 2.12 -5.57 -14.48
CA TYR A 251 2.62 -4.36 -13.84
C TYR A 251 3.56 -4.66 -12.68
N LEU A 252 3.20 -5.59 -11.79
CA LEU A 252 4.02 -5.92 -10.62
C LEU A 252 5.36 -6.57 -11.03
N PRO A 253 5.40 -7.66 -11.83
CA PRO A 253 6.68 -8.28 -12.19
C PRO A 253 7.57 -7.35 -13.01
N LYS A 254 7.04 -6.73 -14.07
CA LYS A 254 7.80 -5.82 -14.94
C LYS A 254 8.18 -4.53 -14.23
N GLY A 255 7.31 -4.01 -13.38
CA GLY A 255 7.54 -2.77 -12.65
C GLY A 255 8.62 -2.89 -11.59
N LEU A 256 8.70 -4.01 -10.88
CA LEU A 256 9.80 -4.29 -9.96
C LEU A 256 11.13 -4.48 -10.69
N GLU A 257 11.12 -5.14 -11.84
CA GLU A 257 12.32 -5.37 -12.64
C GLU A 257 12.88 -4.09 -13.23
N SER A 258 12.02 -3.23 -13.77
CA SER A 258 12.41 -2.00 -14.46
C SER A 258 12.65 -0.79 -13.55
N GLY A 259 12.29 -0.89 -12.25
CA GLY A 259 12.29 0.24 -11.31
C GLY A 259 11.11 1.20 -11.49
N LEU A 260 10.11 0.84 -12.30
CA LEU A 260 8.83 1.57 -12.37
C LEU A 260 8.09 1.49 -11.02
N ILE A 261 8.22 0.37 -10.32
CA ILE A 261 7.83 0.20 -8.92
C ILE A 261 9.10 0.27 -8.06
N VAL A 262 9.15 1.23 -7.15
CA VAL A 262 10.19 1.31 -6.12
C VAL A 262 9.71 0.52 -4.92
N PRO A 263 10.33 -0.62 -4.56
CA PRO A 263 9.90 -1.42 -3.42
C PRO A 263 9.93 -0.61 -2.12
N THR A 264 9.03 -0.93 -1.19
CA THR A 264 9.13 -0.44 0.17
C THR A 264 10.49 -0.85 0.75
N ARG A 265 11.13 0.04 1.50
CA ARG A 265 12.40 -0.29 2.17
C ARG A 265 12.16 -1.43 3.18
N ALA A 266 12.73 -2.59 2.92
CA ALA A 266 12.66 -3.73 3.82
C ALA A 266 13.56 -3.50 5.05
N GLN A 267 13.10 -3.98 6.20
CA GLN A 267 13.91 -4.18 7.38
C GLN A 267 13.76 -5.64 7.80
N VAL A 268 14.81 -6.42 7.58
CA VAL A 268 14.82 -7.82 8.00
C VAL A 268 14.85 -7.88 9.52
N VAL A 269 13.93 -8.62 10.10
CA VAL A 269 13.93 -8.92 11.54
C VAL A 269 14.89 -10.09 11.74
N GLU A 270 16.06 -9.79 12.31
CA GLU A 270 17.05 -10.80 12.66
C GLU A 270 16.48 -11.76 13.71
N GLN A 271 17.02 -12.98 13.74
CA GLN A 271 16.58 -13.98 14.70
C GLN A 271 17.00 -13.58 16.12
N VAL A 272 16.03 -13.09 16.90
CA VAL A 272 16.24 -12.61 18.28
C VAL A 272 15.81 -13.67 19.31
N VAL A 273 14.94 -14.59 18.89
CA VAL A 273 14.32 -15.61 19.76
C VAL A 273 14.51 -16.99 19.16
N GLU A 274 14.69 -18.00 19.99
CA GLU A 274 14.76 -19.39 19.56
C GLU A 274 13.44 -19.79 18.86
N GLY A 275 13.56 -20.22 17.61
CA GLY A 275 12.43 -20.54 16.73
C GLY A 275 11.99 -19.38 15.84
N ARG A 276 11.76 -19.69 14.54
CA ARG A 276 11.46 -18.71 13.50
C ARG A 276 10.17 -17.90 13.77
N LEU A 277 9.16 -18.51 14.42
CA LEU A 277 7.91 -17.84 14.76
C LEU A 277 8.02 -16.87 15.95
N GLY A 278 9.04 -17.00 16.80
CA GLY A 278 9.31 -16.04 17.87
C GLY A 278 9.60 -14.64 17.34
N ASN A 279 10.17 -14.54 16.14
CA ASN A 279 10.44 -13.26 15.49
C ASN A 279 9.16 -12.53 15.03
N VAL A 280 8.04 -13.25 14.81
CA VAL A 280 6.74 -12.62 14.50
C VAL A 280 6.30 -11.73 15.66
N GLN A 281 6.36 -12.25 16.89
CA GLN A 281 6.00 -11.46 18.08
C GLN A 281 6.93 -10.26 18.24
N HIS A 282 8.24 -10.46 18.08
CA HIS A 282 9.20 -9.36 18.15
C HIS A 282 8.91 -8.27 17.12
N ALA A 283 8.61 -8.64 15.86
CA ALA A 283 8.23 -7.69 14.82
C ALA A 283 6.95 -6.90 15.18
N LEU A 284 5.95 -7.57 15.76
CA LEU A 284 4.72 -6.93 16.22
C LEU A 284 5.00 -5.94 17.37
N ASP A 285 5.89 -6.29 18.28
CA ASP A 285 6.30 -5.42 19.40
C ASP A 285 7.04 -4.17 18.89
N LEU A 286 7.95 -4.31 17.93
CA LEU A 286 8.61 -3.17 17.26
C LEU A 286 7.61 -2.23 16.61
N MET A 287 6.61 -2.77 15.91
CA MET A 287 5.56 -1.96 15.29
C MET A 287 4.69 -1.26 16.36
N ALA A 288 4.30 -1.99 17.41
CA ALA A 288 3.50 -1.43 18.51
C ALA A 288 4.23 -0.32 19.27
N GLY A 289 5.57 -0.43 19.37
CA GLY A 289 6.44 0.58 19.99
C GLY A 289 6.69 1.82 19.13
N GLY A 290 6.19 1.87 17.87
CA GLY A 290 6.35 3.03 16.98
C GLY A 290 7.79 3.27 16.51
N THR A 291 8.68 2.29 16.62
CA THR A 291 10.10 2.41 16.28
C THR A 291 10.40 2.20 14.79
N VAL A 292 9.40 1.78 14.01
CA VAL A 292 9.54 1.49 12.57
C VAL A 292 9.02 2.68 11.76
N SER A 293 9.92 3.38 11.06
CA SER A 293 9.56 4.53 10.23
C SER A 293 10.03 4.35 8.78
N GLY A 294 9.12 4.55 7.83
CA GLY A 294 9.40 4.50 6.39
C GLY A 294 9.96 3.15 5.92
N ARG A 295 9.70 2.07 6.63
CA ARG A 295 10.15 0.70 6.34
C ARG A 295 9.04 -0.30 6.58
N LYS A 296 9.20 -1.51 6.05
CA LYS A 296 8.32 -2.65 6.33
C LYS A 296 9.16 -3.81 6.87
N LEU A 297 8.70 -4.40 7.98
CA LEU A 297 9.39 -5.53 8.60
C LEU A 297 9.19 -6.79 7.75
N VAL A 298 10.26 -7.53 7.55
CA VAL A 298 10.30 -8.81 6.82
C VAL A 298 11.02 -9.84 7.66
N MET A 299 10.57 -11.06 7.64
CA MET A 299 11.23 -12.19 8.29
C MET A 299 11.24 -13.41 7.37
N TYR A 300 12.22 -14.27 7.56
CA TYR A 300 12.32 -15.58 6.92
C TYR A 300 11.75 -16.66 7.85
N LEU A 301 10.97 -17.60 7.29
CA LEU A 301 10.31 -18.66 8.02
C LEU A 301 10.77 -20.06 7.55
#